data_4aedfeb98b4b110cc5f7837b78c2ea1f
#
_entry.id   4aedfeb98b4b110cc5f7837b78c2ea1f
#
_cell.length_a   1.000
_cell.length_b   1.000
_cell.length_c   1.000
_cell.angle_alpha   90.00
_cell.angle_beta   90.00
_cell.angle_gamma   90.00
#
_symmetry.space_group_name_H-M   'P 1'
#
loop_
_entity.id
_entity.type
_entity.pdbx_description
1 polymer ?
#
loop_
_entity_poly.entity_id
_entity_poly.type
_entity_poly.pdbx_seq_one_letter_code
_entity_poly.pdbx_strand_id
1 'polypeptide(L)'
;LLEQYRLGQLDDPTRRLELLDYVERHADVPRRGGDFPSKAQLTAKWVRGFGGTRDIIRWAHLNPLEVSAGAVLLAVLTGQNPYVIMKCPATHHRADGDAGGPKTAIVGMRKPRRGSRADMDVALAAVPDWISIPDDPTTLSRRDELHTAFGVYMLLYELTASTRRIEGSGRLMVAYCSNGAHGRGIRAHGSAEGWIRPWSRQQGLLCDSVEGVPPKPLEVSLVRLRMTYLELHQKPVAHTEQTLIDDYLGRNRGNLVEYRRVVADALSEQVAKARALPVMSALSAAEVAQAHADPTALASELSLSHTDVRRMLKGKLDTVMNACIDNRHGPYGDPGQACRASFMLCLSCPCARALPRHLPVQTLVFDRLAERRHQMTPLTWTTRFGLPHAQLSDLLSNYDEDQLSAARAATTDDHREIVDRFLNRELDMR
;
A
#
# COMPACT_ATOMS: atom_id res chain seq x y z
N LEU A 1 -41.88 37.40 -11.38
CA LEU A 1 -41.72 36.87 -12.75
C LEU A 1 -40.25 36.45 -13.04
N LEU A 2 -39.24 37.31 -12.77
CA LEU A 2 -37.82 36.96 -12.94
C LEU A 2 -37.39 35.86 -11.97
N GLU A 3 -37.90 35.86 -10.77
CA GLU A 3 -37.59 34.86 -9.75
C GLU A 3 -38.30 33.52 -10.03
N GLN A 4 -39.56 33.52 -10.46
CA GLN A 4 -40.27 32.33 -10.92
C GLN A 4 -39.67 31.75 -12.22
N TYR A 5 -39.23 32.61 -13.13
CA TYR A 5 -38.53 32.20 -14.35
C TYR A 5 -37.13 31.61 -14.01
N ARG A 6 -36.44 32.18 -13.04
CA ARG A 6 -35.18 31.62 -12.52
C ARG A 6 -35.37 30.29 -11.85
N LEU A 7 -36.38 30.14 -11.00
CA LEU A 7 -36.68 28.89 -10.27
C LEU A 7 -37.12 27.79 -11.26
N GLY A 8 -38.00 28.08 -12.22
CA GLY A 8 -38.42 27.10 -13.22
C GLY A 8 -37.33 26.65 -14.18
N GLN A 9 -36.32 27.48 -14.45
CA GLN A 9 -35.14 27.07 -15.23
C GLN A 9 -34.06 26.38 -14.43
N LEU A 10 -33.93 26.70 -13.14
CA LEU A 10 -32.98 26.06 -12.23
C LEU A 10 -33.40 24.63 -11.86
N ASP A 11 -34.71 24.34 -11.95
CA ASP A 11 -35.27 23.02 -11.60
C ASP A 11 -35.59 22.15 -12.82
N ASP A 12 -35.20 22.53 -14.02
CA ASP A 12 -35.34 21.64 -15.19
C ASP A 12 -34.22 20.57 -15.14
N PRO A 13 -34.58 19.33 -14.72
CA PRO A 13 -33.59 18.27 -14.55
C PRO A 13 -32.95 17.84 -15.87
N THR A 14 -33.68 17.96 -16.98
CA THR A 14 -33.23 17.59 -18.32
C THR A 14 -32.09 18.54 -18.77
N ARG A 15 -32.31 19.84 -18.65
CA ARG A 15 -31.30 20.84 -19.00
C ARG A 15 -30.10 20.83 -18.07
N ARG A 16 -30.30 20.47 -16.81
CA ARG A 16 -29.21 20.28 -15.85
C ARG A 16 -28.32 19.09 -16.26
N LEU A 17 -28.93 17.97 -16.68
CA LEU A 17 -28.23 16.80 -17.17
C LEU A 17 -27.49 17.06 -18.48
N GLU A 18 -28.12 17.77 -19.43
CA GLU A 18 -27.45 18.21 -20.68
C GLU A 18 -26.22 19.08 -20.38
N LEU A 19 -26.38 20.03 -19.45
CA LEU A 19 -25.27 20.91 -19.06
C LEU A 19 -24.15 20.14 -18.36
N LEU A 20 -24.48 19.20 -17.48
CA LEU A 20 -23.51 18.36 -16.79
C LEU A 20 -22.74 17.49 -17.79
N ASP A 21 -23.43 16.83 -18.72
CA ASP A 21 -22.83 16.01 -19.77
C ASP A 21 -21.90 16.85 -20.68
N TYR A 22 -22.33 18.05 -21.04
CA TYR A 22 -21.48 18.96 -21.81
C TYR A 22 -20.22 19.36 -21.05
N VAL A 23 -20.39 19.77 -19.79
CA VAL A 23 -19.26 20.15 -18.90
C VAL A 23 -18.28 19.01 -18.72
N GLU A 24 -18.81 17.80 -18.47
CA GLU A 24 -17.98 16.61 -18.27
C GLU A 24 -17.11 16.28 -19.49
N ARG A 25 -17.68 16.46 -20.69
CA ARG A 25 -16.96 16.17 -21.94
C ARG A 25 -16.00 17.28 -22.40
N HIS A 26 -16.33 18.54 -22.11
CA HIS A 26 -15.63 19.69 -22.70
C HIS A 26 -14.82 20.53 -21.72
N ALA A 27 -15.02 20.37 -20.40
CA ALA A 27 -14.49 21.25 -19.35
C ALA A 27 -14.80 22.75 -19.63
N ASP A 28 -15.95 23.01 -20.22
CA ASP A 28 -16.46 24.33 -20.54
C ASP A 28 -17.98 24.30 -20.50
N VAL A 29 -18.61 25.45 -20.68
CA VAL A 29 -20.06 25.57 -20.80
C VAL A 29 -20.48 25.89 -22.24
N PRO A 30 -21.71 25.55 -22.69
CA PRO A 30 -22.21 25.89 -24.01
C PRO A 30 -22.10 27.39 -24.30
N ARG A 31 -21.58 27.72 -25.47
CA ARG A 31 -21.35 29.09 -25.94
C ARG A 31 -22.35 29.49 -27.04
N ARG A 32 -22.60 30.80 -27.20
CA ARG A 32 -23.39 31.30 -28.31
C ARG A 32 -22.58 31.20 -29.61
N GLY A 33 -23.13 30.58 -30.64
CA GLY A 33 -22.52 30.53 -31.96
C GLY A 33 -21.71 29.25 -32.26
N GLY A 34 -21.83 28.19 -31.47
CA GLY A 34 -21.28 26.85 -31.76
C GLY A 34 -20.19 26.38 -30.81
N ASP A 35 -19.73 25.14 -31.05
CA ASP A 35 -18.93 24.31 -30.12
C ASP A 35 -17.42 24.69 -30.04
N PHE A 36 -16.97 25.70 -30.77
CA PHE A 36 -15.58 26.13 -30.68
C PHE A 36 -15.43 27.32 -29.74
N PRO A 37 -14.77 27.13 -28.62
CA PRO A 37 -14.60 28.17 -27.61
C PRO A 37 -13.53 29.18 -28.09
N SER A 38 -13.94 30.22 -28.81
CA SER A 38 -13.15 31.42 -28.83
C SER A 38 -13.46 32.25 -27.58
N LYS A 39 -12.47 32.94 -27.02
CA LYS A 39 -12.65 33.78 -25.81
C LYS A 39 -13.74 34.86 -25.96
N ALA A 40 -14.06 35.23 -27.16
CA ALA A 40 -15.06 36.23 -27.50
C ALA A 40 -16.51 35.70 -27.40
N GLN A 41 -16.72 34.37 -27.31
CA GLN A 41 -18.07 33.81 -27.30
C GLN A 41 -18.71 33.87 -25.89
N LEU A 42 -19.82 34.57 -25.83
CA LEU A 42 -20.62 34.68 -24.61
C LEU A 42 -21.27 33.33 -24.28
N THR A 43 -21.36 33.02 -22.99
CA THR A 43 -22.13 31.88 -22.50
C THR A 43 -23.55 31.88 -23.03
N ALA A 44 -24.07 30.72 -23.42
CA ALA A 44 -25.44 30.56 -23.89
C ALA A 44 -26.44 31.12 -22.86
N LYS A 45 -27.52 31.74 -23.31
CA LYS A 45 -28.44 32.44 -22.39
C LYS A 45 -29.02 31.53 -21.31
N TRP A 46 -29.39 30.32 -21.71
CA TRP A 46 -30.02 29.35 -20.80
C TRP A 46 -29.07 28.83 -19.71
N VAL A 47 -27.77 28.78 -19.97
CA VAL A 47 -26.76 28.34 -19.00
C VAL A 47 -26.64 29.31 -17.83
N ARG A 48 -26.88 30.58 -18.04
CA ARG A 48 -26.76 31.63 -17.01
C ARG A 48 -27.71 31.42 -15.84
N GLY A 49 -28.82 30.74 -16.04
CA GLY A 49 -29.77 30.38 -14.98
C GLY A 49 -29.20 29.41 -13.95
N PHE A 50 -28.19 28.63 -14.31
CA PHE A 50 -27.57 27.63 -13.43
C PHE A 50 -26.40 28.16 -12.60
N GLY A 51 -25.97 29.41 -12.81
CA GLY A 51 -24.90 30.02 -12.04
C GLY A 51 -23.73 30.53 -12.89
N GLY A 52 -22.62 30.83 -12.21
CA GLY A 52 -21.38 31.27 -12.85
C GLY A 52 -20.68 30.13 -13.60
N THR A 53 -20.04 30.46 -14.73
CA THR A 53 -19.32 29.45 -15.56
C THR A 53 -18.34 28.61 -14.73
N ARG A 54 -17.63 29.20 -13.79
CA ARG A 54 -16.67 28.49 -12.93
C ARG A 54 -17.35 27.50 -12.00
N ASP A 55 -18.49 27.89 -11.44
CA ASP A 55 -19.25 27.06 -10.50
C ASP A 55 -19.87 25.86 -11.21
N ILE A 56 -20.36 26.09 -12.43
CA ILE A 56 -20.93 25.04 -13.26
C ILE A 56 -19.84 24.03 -13.68
N ILE A 57 -18.64 24.47 -14.06
CA ILE A 57 -17.54 23.57 -14.44
C ILE A 57 -17.13 22.70 -13.24
N ARG A 58 -17.20 23.21 -12.02
CA ARG A 58 -16.92 22.44 -10.80
C ARG A 58 -17.89 21.32 -10.51
N TRP A 59 -18.99 21.20 -11.21
CA TRP A 59 -19.90 20.04 -11.08
C TRP A 59 -19.24 18.74 -11.56
N ALA A 60 -18.30 18.82 -12.51
CA ALA A 60 -17.62 17.66 -13.10
C ALA A 60 -16.08 17.70 -13.02
N HIS A 61 -15.52 18.84 -12.63
CA HIS A 61 -14.07 19.03 -12.61
C HIS A 61 -13.61 19.70 -11.33
N LEU A 62 -12.72 19.05 -10.60
CA LEU A 62 -12.11 19.62 -9.40
C LEU A 62 -11.26 20.84 -9.72
N ASN A 63 -11.35 21.87 -8.88
CA ASN A 63 -10.44 23.01 -8.92
C ASN A 63 -9.13 22.71 -8.15
N PRO A 64 -8.10 23.55 -8.26
CA PRO A 64 -6.82 23.34 -7.59
C PRO A 64 -6.91 23.26 -6.04
N LEU A 65 -7.87 23.95 -5.41
CA LEU A 65 -8.04 23.91 -3.97
C LEU A 65 -8.63 22.57 -3.52
N GLU A 66 -9.57 22.02 -4.27
CA GLU A 66 -10.19 20.71 -4.00
C GLU A 66 -9.18 19.58 -4.18
N VAL A 67 -8.38 19.64 -5.24
CA VAL A 67 -7.26 18.68 -5.45
C VAL A 67 -6.22 18.81 -4.33
N SER A 68 -5.97 20.03 -3.85
CA SER A 68 -5.06 20.27 -2.71
C SER A 68 -5.58 19.64 -1.42
N ALA A 69 -6.89 19.66 -1.17
CA ALA A 69 -7.48 18.96 -0.04
C ALA A 69 -7.19 17.46 -0.10
N GLY A 70 -7.38 16.83 -1.28
CA GLY A 70 -7.05 15.42 -1.50
C GLY A 70 -5.56 15.12 -1.29
N ALA A 71 -4.67 16.00 -1.75
CA ALA A 71 -3.23 15.86 -1.54
C ALA A 71 -2.85 15.94 -0.05
N VAL A 72 -3.47 16.84 0.71
CA VAL A 72 -3.30 16.96 2.17
C VAL A 72 -3.76 15.70 2.88
N LEU A 73 -4.96 15.17 2.54
CA LEU A 73 -5.48 13.93 3.11
C LEU A 73 -4.55 12.75 2.82
N LEU A 74 -4.09 12.57 1.59
CA LEU A 74 -3.14 11.52 1.25
C LEU A 74 -1.81 11.68 2.01
N ALA A 75 -1.34 12.92 2.23
CA ALA A 75 -0.13 13.17 3.01
C ALA A 75 -0.29 12.76 4.47
N VAL A 76 -1.43 13.09 5.07
CA VAL A 76 -1.76 12.75 6.46
C VAL A 76 -1.94 11.24 6.64
N LEU A 77 -2.58 10.57 5.69
CA LEU A 77 -2.89 9.14 5.79
C LEU A 77 -1.73 8.22 5.41
N THR A 78 -0.76 8.71 4.61
CA THR A 78 0.31 7.86 4.06
C THR A 78 1.72 8.29 4.47
N GLY A 79 1.90 9.51 4.95
CA GLY A 79 3.22 10.08 5.20
C GLY A 79 4.13 10.12 3.96
N GLN A 80 3.60 9.98 2.75
CA GLN A 80 4.39 9.97 1.53
C GLN A 80 5.02 11.33 1.23
N ASN A 81 6.11 11.30 0.47
CA ASN A 81 6.83 12.51 0.06
C ASN A 81 5.91 13.40 -0.81
N PRO A 82 5.91 14.74 -0.63
CA PRO A 82 5.11 15.68 -1.42
C PRO A 82 5.23 15.47 -2.94
N TYR A 83 6.44 15.23 -3.45
CA TYR A 83 6.66 14.94 -4.86
C TYR A 83 5.95 13.66 -5.30
N VAL A 84 5.99 12.60 -4.48
CA VAL A 84 5.33 11.32 -4.77
C VAL A 84 3.83 11.48 -4.82
N ILE A 85 3.23 12.22 -3.88
CA ILE A 85 1.79 12.53 -3.86
C ILE A 85 1.38 13.31 -5.10
N MET A 86 2.11 14.38 -5.43
CA MET A 86 1.77 15.26 -6.56
C MET A 86 1.98 14.59 -7.93
N LYS A 87 2.81 13.56 -7.99
CA LYS A 87 3.06 12.76 -9.20
C LYS A 87 2.36 11.41 -9.17
N CYS A 88 1.49 11.19 -8.17
CA CYS A 88 0.75 9.94 -8.02
C CYS A 88 0.04 9.58 -9.32
N PRO A 89 0.26 8.38 -9.87
CA PRO A 89 -0.46 7.93 -11.05
C PRO A 89 -1.90 7.57 -10.69
N ALA A 90 -2.78 7.66 -11.67
CA ALA A 90 -4.15 7.16 -11.56
C ALA A 90 -4.23 5.65 -11.86
N THR A 91 -3.22 5.09 -12.55
CA THR A 91 -3.13 3.64 -12.76
C THR A 91 -2.80 2.94 -11.44
N HIS A 92 -3.58 1.92 -11.13
CA HIS A 92 -3.40 1.12 -9.92
C HIS A 92 -3.81 -0.32 -10.20
N HIS A 93 -3.25 -1.24 -9.40
CA HIS A 93 -3.71 -2.61 -9.32
C HIS A 93 -4.55 -2.77 -8.05
N ARG A 94 -5.76 -3.31 -8.19
CA ARG A 94 -6.60 -3.66 -7.05
C ARG A 94 -6.37 -5.13 -6.70
N ALA A 95 -5.97 -5.35 -5.46
CA ALA A 95 -5.78 -6.69 -4.91
C ALA A 95 -7.03 -7.18 -4.13
N ASP A 96 -8.16 -6.49 -4.28
CA ASP A 96 -9.44 -6.89 -3.71
C ASP A 96 -10.05 -8.02 -4.57
N GLY A 97 -9.34 -9.15 -4.66
CA GLY A 97 -9.94 -10.40 -5.07
C GLY A 97 -10.93 -10.85 -4.01
N ASP A 98 -11.84 -11.76 -4.36
CA ASP A 98 -12.92 -12.33 -3.54
C ASP A 98 -12.49 -12.97 -2.19
N ALA A 99 -11.30 -12.70 -1.72
CA ALA A 99 -10.66 -13.34 -0.56
C ALA A 99 -10.95 -12.67 0.79
N GLY A 100 -11.93 -11.75 0.88
CA GLY A 100 -12.38 -11.18 2.17
C GLY A 100 -11.36 -10.31 2.93
N GLY A 101 -10.25 -9.90 2.29
CA GLY A 101 -9.27 -8.98 2.89
C GLY A 101 -9.68 -7.50 2.77
N PRO A 102 -8.99 -6.59 3.48
CA PRO A 102 -9.25 -5.16 3.36
C PRO A 102 -8.98 -4.68 1.93
N LYS A 103 -9.89 -3.87 1.38
CA LYS A 103 -9.73 -3.26 0.05
C LYS A 103 -8.39 -2.53 -0.05
N THR A 104 -7.61 -2.84 -1.06
CA THR A 104 -6.27 -2.28 -1.23
C THR A 104 -6.04 -1.90 -2.68
N ALA A 105 -5.48 -0.73 -2.92
CA ALA A 105 -4.94 -0.33 -4.21
C ALA A 105 -3.41 -0.31 -4.16
N ILE A 106 -2.77 -1.01 -5.08
CA ILE A 106 -1.31 -0.96 -5.26
C ILE A 106 -1.02 0.05 -6.36
N VAL A 107 -0.27 1.09 -6.01
CA VAL A 107 0.04 2.22 -6.89
C VAL A 107 1.54 2.26 -7.13
N GLY A 108 1.95 2.14 -8.39
CA GLY A 108 3.34 2.28 -8.82
C GLY A 108 3.79 3.74 -8.75
N MET A 109 4.49 4.14 -7.71
CA MET A 109 4.97 5.50 -7.50
C MET A 109 6.46 5.61 -7.82
N ARG A 110 6.91 6.79 -8.28
CA ARG A 110 8.30 7.02 -8.67
C ARG A 110 8.95 8.13 -7.87
N LYS A 111 10.16 7.83 -7.34
CA LYS A 111 11.02 8.77 -6.61
C LYS A 111 12.40 8.84 -7.29
N PRO A 112 12.58 9.70 -8.31
CA PRO A 112 13.75 9.70 -9.20
C PRO A 112 15.11 9.73 -8.49
N ARG A 113 15.22 10.43 -7.36
CA ARG A 113 16.48 10.56 -6.59
C ARG A 113 17.01 9.23 -6.00
N ARG A 114 16.28 8.12 -6.16
CA ARG A 114 16.70 6.79 -5.70
C ARG A 114 17.47 5.97 -6.75
N GLY A 115 17.75 6.55 -7.90
CA GLY A 115 18.46 5.85 -8.99
C GLY A 115 17.74 4.57 -9.43
N SER A 116 18.41 3.43 -9.40
CA SER A 116 17.83 2.12 -9.77
C SER A 116 16.64 1.67 -8.90
N ARG A 117 16.47 2.24 -7.70
CA ARG A 117 15.34 1.98 -6.79
C ARG A 117 14.30 3.10 -6.83
N ALA A 118 14.18 3.81 -7.95
CA ALA A 118 13.26 4.94 -8.09
C ALA A 118 11.79 4.52 -8.06
N ASP A 119 11.46 3.36 -8.59
CA ASP A 119 10.12 2.85 -8.65
C ASP A 119 9.75 2.12 -7.35
N MET A 120 8.56 2.37 -6.86
CA MET A 120 8.06 1.87 -5.58
C MET A 120 6.60 1.51 -5.72
N ASP A 121 6.21 0.31 -5.29
CA ASP A 121 4.81 -0.04 -5.15
C ASP A 121 4.33 0.34 -3.74
N VAL A 122 3.31 1.19 -3.70
CA VAL A 122 2.70 1.65 -2.46
C VAL A 122 1.31 1.03 -2.35
N ALA A 123 1.11 0.22 -1.32
CA ALA A 123 -0.20 -0.31 -0.98
C ALA A 123 -0.99 0.75 -0.20
N LEU A 124 -2.13 1.14 -0.73
CA LEU A 124 -3.09 2.03 -0.07
C LEU A 124 -4.23 1.14 0.43
N ALA A 125 -4.26 0.89 1.73
CA ALA A 125 -5.27 0.02 2.34
C ALA A 125 -6.50 0.79 2.81
N ALA A 126 -7.63 0.12 2.84
CA ALA A 126 -8.88 0.65 3.39
C ALA A 126 -8.87 0.70 4.93
N VAL A 127 -7.88 0.10 5.58
CA VAL A 127 -7.71 0.17 7.03
C VAL A 127 -6.36 0.82 7.32
N PRO A 128 -6.31 1.89 8.13
CA PRO A 128 -5.06 2.46 8.58
C PRO A 128 -4.26 1.45 9.41
N ASP A 129 -2.93 1.45 9.25
CA ASP A 129 -2.01 0.51 9.93
C ASP A 129 -2.09 0.53 11.47
N TRP A 130 -2.70 1.56 12.06
CA TRP A 130 -2.84 1.74 13.52
C TRP A 130 -4.21 1.33 14.09
N ILE A 131 -5.16 0.95 13.25
CA ILE A 131 -6.46 0.45 13.67
C ILE A 131 -6.41 -1.08 13.58
N SER A 132 -6.83 -1.76 14.64
CA SER A 132 -7.09 -3.20 14.58
C SER A 132 -8.14 -3.46 13.50
N ILE A 133 -7.84 -4.39 12.59
CA ILE A 133 -8.78 -4.76 11.53
C ILE A 133 -10.02 -5.32 12.22
N PRO A 134 -11.23 -4.82 11.95
CA PRO A 134 -12.46 -5.43 12.41
C PRO A 134 -12.53 -6.89 11.96
N ASP A 135 -13.11 -7.76 12.77
CA ASP A 135 -13.29 -9.19 12.43
C ASP A 135 -14.08 -9.37 11.11
N ASP A 136 -14.89 -8.39 10.75
CA ASP A 136 -15.57 -8.32 9.47
C ASP A 136 -15.28 -7.00 8.73
N PRO A 137 -14.33 -6.97 7.79
CA PRO A 137 -13.98 -5.77 7.00
C PRO A 137 -15.10 -5.30 6.06
N THR A 138 -16.15 -6.11 5.83
CA THR A 138 -17.30 -5.72 5.00
C THR A 138 -18.21 -4.73 5.72
N THR A 139 -18.08 -4.56 7.03
CA THR A 139 -18.89 -3.66 7.86
C THR A 139 -18.45 -2.20 7.80
N LEU A 140 -17.30 -1.87 7.18
CA LEU A 140 -16.86 -0.49 7.01
C LEU A 140 -17.85 0.27 6.13
N SER A 141 -18.46 1.30 6.69
CA SER A 141 -19.35 2.17 5.93
C SER A 141 -18.58 2.93 4.86
N ARG A 142 -19.25 3.35 3.77
CA ARG A 142 -18.62 4.20 2.74
C ARG A 142 -18.05 5.51 3.33
N ARG A 143 -18.62 5.99 4.42
CA ARG A 143 -18.11 7.16 5.16
C ARG A 143 -16.77 6.85 5.83
N ASP A 144 -16.63 5.65 6.40
CA ASP A 144 -15.39 5.23 7.07
C ASP A 144 -14.28 4.97 6.05
N GLU A 145 -14.60 4.48 4.85
CA GLU A 145 -13.63 4.35 3.76
C GLU A 145 -12.96 5.70 3.41
N LEU A 146 -13.68 6.82 3.49
CA LEU A 146 -13.11 8.16 3.21
C LEU A 146 -12.05 8.61 4.24
N HIS A 147 -11.97 7.96 5.39
CA HIS A 147 -10.91 8.18 6.38
C HIS A 147 -9.68 7.29 6.14
N THR A 148 -9.63 6.57 5.04
CA THR A 148 -8.52 5.68 4.67
C THR A 148 -7.76 6.17 3.46
N ALA A 149 -6.49 5.77 3.33
CA ALA A 149 -5.69 6.12 2.16
C ALA A 149 -6.28 5.55 0.86
N PHE A 150 -6.86 4.34 0.91
CA PHE A 150 -7.57 3.72 -0.20
C PHE A 150 -8.79 4.55 -0.62
N GLY A 151 -9.67 4.87 0.32
CA GLY A 151 -10.91 5.59 0.00
C GLY A 151 -10.65 7.00 -0.55
N VAL A 152 -9.68 7.74 0.02
CA VAL A 152 -9.29 9.05 -0.52
C VAL A 152 -8.70 8.93 -1.94
N TYR A 153 -7.85 7.92 -2.17
CA TYR A 153 -7.30 7.66 -3.51
C TYR A 153 -8.41 7.34 -4.52
N MET A 154 -9.33 6.44 -4.18
CA MET A 154 -10.44 6.06 -5.07
C MET A 154 -11.41 7.21 -5.31
N LEU A 155 -11.70 8.01 -4.29
CA LEU A 155 -12.51 9.22 -4.46
C LEU A 155 -11.86 10.19 -5.46
N LEU A 156 -10.58 10.48 -5.31
CA LEU A 156 -9.84 11.32 -6.26
C LEU A 156 -9.79 10.69 -7.65
N TYR A 157 -9.63 9.38 -7.73
CA TYR A 157 -9.64 8.65 -9.00
C TYR A 157 -10.96 8.82 -9.74
N GLU A 158 -12.08 8.73 -9.06
CA GLU A 158 -13.41 8.95 -9.64
C GLU A 158 -13.61 10.42 -10.01
N LEU A 159 -13.38 11.35 -9.08
CA LEU A 159 -13.64 12.78 -9.28
C LEU A 159 -12.74 13.44 -10.34
N THR A 160 -11.56 12.89 -10.59
CA THR A 160 -10.65 13.41 -11.62
C THR A 160 -10.77 12.69 -12.96
N ALA A 161 -11.64 11.68 -13.09
CA ALA A 161 -11.72 10.83 -14.28
C ALA A 161 -11.97 11.64 -15.57
N SER A 162 -12.97 12.52 -15.56
CA SER A 162 -13.32 13.36 -16.70
C SER A 162 -12.21 14.35 -17.05
N THR A 163 -11.60 14.97 -16.01
CA THR A 163 -10.47 15.89 -16.19
C THR A 163 -9.26 15.18 -16.80
N ARG A 164 -8.93 13.97 -16.31
CA ARG A 164 -7.82 13.15 -16.84
C ARG A 164 -8.04 12.74 -18.30
N ARG A 165 -9.27 12.37 -18.65
CA ARG A 165 -9.66 11.99 -20.00
C ARG A 165 -9.43 13.15 -20.98
N ILE A 166 -9.84 14.37 -20.61
CA ILE A 166 -9.70 15.57 -21.45
C ILE A 166 -8.24 16.00 -21.58
N GLU A 167 -7.48 15.93 -20.49
CA GLU A 167 -6.05 16.29 -20.44
C GLU A 167 -5.15 15.22 -21.09
N GLY A 168 -5.63 13.99 -21.26
CA GLY A 168 -4.80 12.86 -21.66
C GLY A 168 -3.76 12.50 -20.58
N SER A 169 -4.05 12.79 -19.31
CA SER A 169 -3.10 12.62 -18.21
C SER A 169 -3.31 11.31 -17.46
N GLY A 170 -2.22 10.57 -17.24
CA GLY A 170 -2.20 9.41 -16.35
C GLY A 170 -2.02 9.77 -14.87
N ARG A 171 -2.03 11.05 -14.48
CA ARG A 171 -1.82 11.50 -13.11
C ARG A 171 -3.14 11.63 -12.35
N LEU A 172 -3.11 11.28 -11.07
CA LEU A 172 -4.25 11.47 -10.17
C LEU A 172 -4.52 12.95 -9.88
N MET A 173 -3.46 13.74 -9.63
CA MET A 173 -3.56 15.14 -9.25
C MET A 173 -3.68 16.05 -10.48
N VAL A 174 -4.89 16.11 -11.04
CA VAL A 174 -5.25 17.00 -12.14
C VAL A 174 -6.39 17.92 -11.72
N ALA A 175 -6.35 19.19 -12.13
CA ALA A 175 -7.33 20.17 -11.75
C ALA A 175 -7.74 21.06 -12.94
N TYR A 176 -8.96 21.54 -12.90
CA TYR A 176 -9.41 22.60 -13.77
C TYR A 176 -8.93 23.97 -13.24
N CYS A 177 -8.06 24.63 -14.00
CA CYS A 177 -7.55 25.97 -13.69
C CYS A 177 -8.15 26.97 -14.67
N SER A 178 -9.04 27.82 -14.22
CA SER A 178 -9.54 28.94 -15.01
C SER A 178 -8.50 30.08 -15.06
N ASN A 179 -7.51 29.98 -15.91
CA ASN A 179 -6.66 31.13 -16.23
C ASN A 179 -7.29 31.91 -17.37
N GLY A 180 -7.91 33.02 -17.06
CA GLY A 180 -8.76 33.89 -17.92
C GLY A 180 -8.31 34.25 -19.31
N ALA A 181 -7.18 33.75 -19.79
CA ALA A 181 -6.62 34.16 -21.06
C ALA A 181 -6.70 33.12 -22.20
N HIS A 182 -6.74 31.83 -22.01
CA HIS A 182 -6.57 30.85 -23.07
C HIS A 182 -7.45 29.60 -22.98
N GLY A 183 -8.78 29.73 -22.84
CA GLY A 183 -9.67 28.57 -22.95
C GLY A 183 -9.44 27.50 -21.87
N ARG A 184 -9.73 26.27 -22.16
CA ARG A 184 -9.68 25.12 -21.26
C ARG A 184 -8.43 25.09 -20.40
N GLY A 185 -8.62 25.38 -19.11
CA GLY A 185 -7.53 25.52 -18.16
C GLY A 185 -7.24 24.25 -17.38
N ILE A 186 -7.31 23.07 -18.01
CA ILE A 186 -6.94 21.84 -17.34
C ILE A 186 -5.42 21.75 -17.28
N ARG A 187 -4.90 21.47 -16.09
CA ARG A 187 -3.47 21.25 -15.90
C ARG A 187 -3.25 20.14 -14.87
N ALA A 188 -2.28 19.28 -15.16
CA ALA A 188 -1.70 18.46 -14.12
C ALA A 188 -1.14 19.38 -13.04
N HIS A 189 -1.53 19.12 -11.79
CA HIS A 189 -1.10 19.95 -10.67
C HIS A 189 0.43 19.85 -10.52
N GLY A 190 1.14 20.92 -10.85
CA GLY A 190 2.61 20.89 -10.98
C GLY A 190 3.37 21.10 -9.68
N SER A 191 2.84 21.92 -8.78
CA SER A 191 3.48 22.31 -7.52
C SER A 191 2.48 22.25 -6.36
N ALA A 192 2.79 21.42 -5.37
CA ALA A 192 1.95 21.23 -4.20
C ALA A 192 1.76 22.53 -3.40
N GLU A 193 2.81 23.33 -3.25
CA GLU A 193 2.82 24.41 -2.29
C GLU A 193 2.00 25.63 -2.75
N GLY A 194 1.90 25.86 -4.07
CA GLY A 194 1.23 27.04 -4.62
C GLY A 194 -0.27 27.11 -4.31
N TRP A 195 -0.95 25.98 -4.12
CA TRP A 195 -2.39 25.91 -3.87
C TRP A 195 -2.76 25.44 -2.46
N ILE A 196 -1.87 24.73 -1.78
CA ILE A 196 -2.12 24.23 -0.43
C ILE A 196 -2.21 25.39 0.58
N ARG A 197 -1.35 26.39 0.47
CA ARG A 197 -1.45 27.58 1.35
C ARG A 197 -2.75 28.37 1.15
N PRO A 198 -3.20 28.70 -0.08
CA PRO A 198 -4.51 29.29 -0.31
C PRO A 198 -5.66 28.42 0.23
N TRP A 199 -5.59 27.09 0.01
CA TRP A 199 -6.56 26.15 0.57
C TRP A 199 -6.61 26.22 2.10
N SER A 200 -5.46 26.15 2.77
CA SER A 200 -5.34 26.24 4.23
C SER A 200 -5.97 27.51 4.80
N ARG A 201 -5.72 28.66 4.17
CA ARG A 201 -6.32 29.94 4.54
C ARG A 201 -7.83 29.95 4.35
N GLN A 202 -8.33 29.37 3.26
CA GLN A 202 -9.76 29.27 2.99
C GLN A 202 -10.48 28.39 4.02
N GLN A 203 -9.82 27.36 4.57
CA GLN A 203 -10.39 26.50 5.61
C GLN A 203 -10.42 27.17 7.00
N GLY A 204 -9.83 28.36 7.17
CA GLY A 204 -9.80 29.05 8.45
C GLY A 204 -9.01 28.33 9.53
N LEU A 205 -8.04 27.47 9.13
CA LEU A 205 -7.21 26.75 10.08
C LEU A 205 -6.31 27.72 10.84
N LEU A 206 -6.24 27.55 12.16
CA LEU A 206 -5.44 28.39 13.05
C LEU A 206 -4.33 27.57 13.70
N CYS A 207 -3.21 28.23 13.97
CA CYS A 207 -2.16 27.68 14.83
C CYS A 207 -2.66 27.61 16.28
N ASP A 208 -1.99 26.74 17.07
CA ASP A 208 -2.26 26.66 18.50
C ASP A 208 -2.14 28.05 19.15
N SER A 209 -3.06 28.36 20.05
CA SER A 209 -3.05 29.64 20.78
C SER A 209 -1.93 29.64 21.82
N VAL A 210 -1.13 30.71 21.81
CA VAL A 210 -0.19 31.00 22.87
C VAL A 210 -0.83 32.07 23.75
N GLU A 211 -0.74 31.92 25.06
CA GLU A 211 -1.35 32.85 26.03
C GLU A 211 -0.94 34.30 25.72
N GLY A 212 -1.92 35.19 25.57
CA GLY A 212 -1.71 36.60 25.25
C GLY A 212 -1.44 36.93 23.77
N VAL A 213 -1.39 35.92 22.87
CA VAL A 213 -1.17 36.15 21.44
C VAL A 213 -2.38 35.69 20.64
N PRO A 214 -2.96 36.51 19.75
CA PRO A 214 -4.06 36.07 18.91
C PRO A 214 -3.58 34.92 17.96
N PRO A 215 -4.42 33.88 17.75
CA PRO A 215 -4.05 32.77 16.92
C PRO A 215 -3.80 33.20 15.46
N LYS A 216 -2.69 32.76 14.89
CA LYS A 216 -2.32 33.03 13.50
C LYS A 216 -2.89 31.99 12.55
N PRO A 217 -3.19 32.33 11.28
CA PRO A 217 -3.56 31.36 10.29
C PRO A 217 -2.49 30.25 10.15
N LEU A 218 -2.93 28.98 10.18
CA LEU A 218 -2.05 27.84 9.97
C LEU A 218 -1.74 27.71 8.48
N GLU A 219 -0.47 27.80 8.11
CA GLU A 219 -0.02 27.48 6.77
C GLU A 219 0.35 26.00 6.66
N VAL A 220 -0.55 25.20 6.11
CA VAL A 220 -0.32 23.78 5.90
C VAL A 220 0.77 23.58 4.85
N SER A 221 1.69 22.65 5.11
CA SER A 221 2.75 22.24 4.22
C SER A 221 2.84 20.71 4.18
N LEU A 222 2.85 20.11 3.00
CA LEU A 222 2.99 18.65 2.85
C LEU A 222 4.30 18.12 3.45
N VAL A 223 5.35 18.96 3.45
CA VAL A 223 6.63 18.58 4.08
C VAL A 223 6.46 18.45 5.59
N ARG A 224 5.81 19.44 6.24
CA ARG A 224 5.56 19.40 7.67
C ARG A 224 4.62 18.27 8.06
N LEU A 225 3.53 18.05 7.31
CA LEU A 225 2.62 16.94 7.53
C LEU A 225 3.36 15.60 7.48
N ARG A 226 4.26 15.43 6.50
CA ARG A 226 5.11 14.24 6.45
C ARG A 226 6.00 14.10 7.67
N MET A 227 6.63 15.17 8.14
CA MET A 227 7.46 15.15 9.34
C MET A 227 6.64 14.73 10.56
N THR A 228 5.49 15.34 10.77
CA THR A 228 4.56 14.99 11.84
C THR A 228 4.10 13.54 11.75
N TYR A 229 3.77 13.04 10.54
CA TYR A 229 3.41 11.63 10.34
C TYR A 229 4.53 10.70 10.79
N LEU A 230 5.78 10.98 10.41
CA LEU A 230 6.94 10.17 10.77
C LEU A 230 7.22 10.20 12.27
N GLU A 231 7.01 11.37 12.91
CA GLU A 231 7.15 11.54 14.35
C GLU A 231 6.09 10.76 15.12
N LEU A 232 4.83 10.85 14.70
CA LEU A 232 3.71 10.19 15.38
C LEU A 232 3.72 8.67 15.22
N HIS A 233 4.00 8.19 14.00
CA HIS A 233 3.88 6.77 13.70
C HIS A 233 5.20 6.02 13.80
N GLN A 234 6.33 6.71 13.98
CA GLN A 234 7.66 6.12 14.10
C GLN A 234 8.00 5.11 12.97
N LYS A 235 7.32 5.26 11.82
CA LYS A 235 7.43 4.35 10.67
C LYS A 235 8.21 5.03 9.55
N PRO A 236 9.23 4.37 8.98
CA PRO A 236 9.92 4.89 7.80
C PRO A 236 9.04 4.77 6.57
N VAL A 237 8.75 5.89 5.94
CA VAL A 237 7.99 5.95 4.70
C VAL A 237 8.93 6.26 3.56
N ALA A 238 9.25 5.25 2.75
CA ALA A 238 10.05 5.38 1.54
C ALA A 238 11.45 6.04 1.74
N HIS A 239 12.15 5.72 2.85
CA HIS A 239 13.53 6.13 3.11
C HIS A 239 14.27 5.06 3.95
N THR A 240 15.61 5.15 4.02
CA THR A 240 16.43 4.25 4.81
C THR A 240 16.37 4.62 6.30
N GLU A 241 16.74 3.67 7.16
CA GLU A 241 16.86 3.91 8.60
C GLU A 241 17.77 5.10 8.91
N GLN A 242 18.92 5.19 8.24
CA GLN A 242 19.86 6.30 8.43
C GLN A 242 19.18 7.64 8.13
N THR A 243 18.47 7.76 7.01
CA THR A 243 17.71 8.98 6.68
C THR A 243 16.62 9.27 7.71
N LEU A 244 15.96 8.23 8.26
CA LEU A 244 14.97 8.41 9.31
C LEU A 244 15.61 9.01 10.56
N ILE A 245 16.72 8.44 11.00
CA ILE A 245 17.44 8.87 12.20
C ILE A 245 18.02 10.28 12.00
N ASP A 246 18.75 10.51 10.91
CA ASP A 246 19.49 11.75 10.71
C ASP A 246 18.60 12.95 10.38
N ASP A 247 17.63 12.76 9.49
CA ASP A 247 16.84 13.87 8.97
C ASP A 247 15.55 14.14 9.78
N TYR A 248 14.99 13.13 10.43
CA TYR A 248 13.67 13.24 11.07
C TYR A 248 13.73 13.01 12.59
N LEU A 249 14.27 11.88 13.05
CA LEU A 249 14.29 11.55 14.47
C LEU A 249 15.44 12.18 15.23
N GLY A 250 16.62 12.35 14.59
CA GLY A 250 17.80 12.93 15.21
C GLY A 250 17.63 14.39 15.63
N ARG A 251 16.66 15.10 15.08
CA ARG A 251 16.32 16.48 15.47
C ARG A 251 15.60 16.59 16.82
N ASN A 252 14.99 15.47 17.25
CA ASN A 252 14.32 15.37 18.55
C ASN A 252 14.81 14.10 19.27
N ARG A 253 15.68 14.28 20.27
CA ARG A 253 16.26 13.16 21.04
C ARG A 253 15.22 12.33 21.79
N GLY A 254 14.11 12.92 22.19
CA GLY A 254 13.00 12.20 22.82
C GLY A 254 12.37 11.17 21.88
N ASN A 255 12.23 11.52 20.60
CA ASN A 255 11.68 10.61 19.58
C ASN A 255 12.57 9.41 19.31
N LEU A 256 13.90 9.55 19.42
CA LEU A 256 14.80 8.41 19.24
C LEU A 256 14.67 7.36 20.35
N VAL A 257 14.48 7.81 21.59
CA VAL A 257 14.25 6.90 22.74
C VAL A 257 12.91 6.17 22.55
N GLU A 258 11.86 6.90 22.19
CA GLU A 258 10.55 6.32 21.93
C GLU A 258 10.58 5.35 20.75
N TYR A 259 11.28 5.69 19.66
CA TYR A 259 11.46 4.79 18.53
C TYR A 259 12.13 3.47 18.92
N ARG A 260 13.19 3.53 19.74
CA ARG A 260 13.87 2.33 20.25
C ARG A 260 12.94 1.46 21.10
N ARG A 261 12.11 2.10 21.93
CA ARG A 261 11.10 1.39 22.73
C ARG A 261 10.10 0.68 21.83
N VAL A 262 9.53 1.36 20.84
CA VAL A 262 8.59 0.77 19.86
C VAL A 262 9.21 -0.41 19.11
N VAL A 263 10.49 -0.31 18.71
CA VAL A 263 11.19 -1.42 18.05
C VAL A 263 11.37 -2.61 19.00
N ALA A 264 11.73 -2.34 20.26
CA ALA A 264 11.90 -3.39 21.27
C ALA A 264 10.58 -4.10 21.58
N ASP A 265 9.50 -3.34 21.73
CA ASP A 265 8.15 -3.88 21.96
C ASP A 265 7.69 -4.73 20.76
N ALA A 266 7.86 -4.23 19.54
CA ALA A 266 7.53 -4.98 18.32
C ALA A 266 8.37 -6.26 18.17
N LEU A 267 9.66 -6.23 18.52
CA LEU A 267 10.50 -7.41 18.50
C LEU A 267 10.04 -8.44 19.55
N SER A 268 9.74 -7.98 20.76
CA SER A 268 9.23 -8.83 21.83
C SER A 268 7.92 -9.50 21.45
N GLU A 269 7.02 -8.78 20.79
CA GLU A 269 5.78 -9.32 20.27
C GLU A 269 6.01 -10.40 19.20
N GLN A 270 6.94 -10.18 18.24
CA GLN A 270 7.25 -11.17 17.21
C GLN A 270 7.92 -12.43 17.81
N VAL A 271 8.78 -12.27 18.81
CA VAL A 271 9.39 -13.40 19.52
C VAL A 271 8.32 -14.18 20.31
N ALA A 272 7.39 -13.49 20.97
CA ALA A 272 6.28 -14.14 21.67
C ALA A 272 5.38 -14.91 20.70
N LYS A 273 5.06 -14.33 19.54
CA LYS A 273 4.31 -15.02 18.47
C LYS A 273 5.07 -16.24 17.94
N ALA A 274 6.38 -16.12 17.72
CA ALA A 274 7.21 -17.23 17.27
C ALA A 274 7.20 -18.41 18.25
N ARG A 275 7.24 -18.12 19.56
CA ARG A 275 7.16 -19.13 20.62
C ARG A 275 5.78 -19.76 20.78
N ALA A 276 4.72 -19.01 20.48
CA ALA A 276 3.34 -19.47 20.57
C ALA A 276 2.87 -20.29 19.36
N LEU A 277 3.51 -20.10 18.21
CA LEU A 277 3.17 -20.81 16.98
C LEU A 277 4.02 -22.08 16.86
N PRO A 278 3.42 -23.22 16.45
CA PRO A 278 4.21 -24.40 16.14
C PRO A 278 5.20 -24.07 15.01
N VAL A 279 6.44 -24.48 15.21
CA VAL A 279 7.44 -24.45 14.13
C VAL A 279 7.23 -25.67 13.25
N MET A 280 7.48 -25.52 11.97
CA MET A 280 7.44 -26.60 11.00
C MET A 280 8.22 -27.82 11.52
N SER A 281 7.59 -28.98 11.53
CA SER A 281 8.22 -30.24 11.97
C SER A 281 9.38 -30.60 11.05
N ALA A 282 10.54 -30.89 11.63
CA ALA A 282 11.74 -31.31 10.90
C ALA A 282 11.96 -32.82 11.08
N LEU A 283 12.33 -33.47 9.99
CA LEU A 283 12.77 -34.87 9.97
C LEU A 283 14.29 -34.91 9.93
N SER A 284 14.89 -35.64 10.85
CA SER A 284 16.34 -35.86 10.88
C SER A 284 16.80 -36.76 9.71
N ALA A 285 18.09 -36.74 9.41
CA ALA A 285 18.65 -37.64 8.40
C ALA A 285 18.45 -39.13 8.74
N ALA A 286 18.47 -39.47 10.03
CA ALA A 286 18.23 -40.84 10.50
C ALA A 286 16.78 -41.28 10.25
N GLU A 287 15.79 -40.43 10.59
CA GLU A 287 14.37 -40.69 10.33
C GLU A 287 14.07 -40.82 8.84
N VAL A 288 14.68 -39.97 8.01
CA VAL A 288 14.56 -40.03 6.55
C VAL A 288 15.16 -41.36 6.02
N ALA A 289 16.33 -41.77 6.50
CA ALA A 289 16.96 -43.02 6.12
C ALA A 289 16.11 -44.24 6.55
N GLN A 290 15.57 -44.24 7.74
CA GLN A 290 14.66 -45.24 8.24
C GLN A 290 13.38 -45.33 7.41
N ALA A 291 12.77 -44.19 7.08
CA ALA A 291 11.56 -44.12 6.27
C ALA A 291 11.76 -44.55 4.80
N HIS A 292 12.99 -44.44 4.29
CA HIS A 292 13.34 -45.05 3.00
C HIS A 292 13.36 -46.58 3.04
N ALA A 293 13.80 -47.16 4.15
CA ALA A 293 13.82 -48.61 4.33
C ALA A 293 12.42 -49.14 4.67
N ASP A 294 11.74 -48.54 5.61
CA ASP A 294 10.35 -48.84 6.00
C ASP A 294 9.55 -47.56 6.30
N PRO A 295 8.59 -47.19 5.45
CA PRO A 295 7.79 -46.01 5.61
C PRO A 295 6.66 -46.17 6.64
N THR A 296 6.45 -47.33 7.24
CA THR A 296 5.27 -47.66 8.06
C THR A 296 5.17 -46.77 9.31
N ALA A 297 6.27 -46.60 10.04
CA ALA A 297 6.30 -45.77 11.27
C ALA A 297 5.99 -44.30 10.93
N LEU A 298 6.67 -43.75 9.95
CA LEU A 298 6.46 -42.35 9.54
C LEU A 298 5.08 -42.12 8.92
N ALA A 299 4.54 -43.09 8.20
CA ALA A 299 3.18 -43.03 7.65
C ALA A 299 2.12 -42.94 8.78
N SER A 300 2.30 -43.74 9.83
CA SER A 300 1.42 -43.72 11.01
C SER A 300 1.53 -42.38 11.74
N GLU A 301 2.74 -41.92 12.01
CA GLU A 301 3.01 -40.66 12.71
C GLU A 301 2.40 -39.44 12.00
N LEU A 302 2.61 -39.34 10.69
CA LEU A 302 2.11 -38.24 9.89
C LEU A 302 0.66 -38.41 9.42
N SER A 303 0.01 -39.53 9.75
CA SER A 303 -1.33 -39.89 9.27
C SER A 303 -1.43 -39.86 7.73
N LEU A 304 -0.38 -40.33 7.06
CA LEU A 304 -0.27 -40.37 5.60
C LEU A 304 -0.34 -41.80 5.05
N SER A 305 -0.67 -41.91 3.77
CA SER A 305 -0.50 -43.19 3.08
C SER A 305 1.00 -43.50 2.85
N HIS A 306 1.38 -44.79 2.78
CA HIS A 306 2.74 -45.21 2.40
C HIS A 306 3.18 -44.61 1.06
N THR A 307 2.21 -44.42 0.13
CA THR A 307 2.46 -43.81 -1.17
C THR A 307 2.86 -42.35 -1.04
N ASP A 308 2.17 -41.58 -0.17
CA ASP A 308 2.46 -40.15 0.04
C ASP A 308 3.77 -39.92 0.79
N VAL A 309 4.08 -40.80 1.76
CA VAL A 309 5.41 -40.79 2.39
C VAL A 309 6.51 -41.01 1.34
N ARG A 310 6.36 -42.00 0.46
CA ARG A 310 7.34 -42.27 -0.63
C ARG A 310 7.43 -41.10 -1.62
N ARG A 311 6.30 -40.42 -1.90
CA ARG A 311 6.28 -39.21 -2.75
C ARG A 311 7.02 -38.08 -2.08
N MET A 312 6.79 -37.85 -0.77
CA MET A 312 7.48 -36.85 0.04
C MET A 312 9.00 -37.13 0.05
N LEU A 313 9.43 -38.33 0.35
CA LEU A 313 10.84 -38.73 0.37
C LEU A 313 11.53 -38.52 -0.99
N LYS A 314 10.81 -38.75 -2.11
CA LYS A 314 11.29 -38.53 -3.47
C LYS A 314 11.24 -37.06 -3.93
N GLY A 315 10.88 -36.11 -3.07
CA GLY A 315 10.81 -34.71 -3.42
C GLY A 315 9.59 -34.30 -4.26
N LYS A 316 8.62 -35.20 -4.48
CA LYS A 316 7.43 -34.90 -5.30
C LYS A 316 6.40 -34.00 -4.60
N LEU A 317 6.58 -33.74 -3.31
CA LEU A 317 5.76 -32.86 -2.51
C LEU A 317 6.55 -31.61 -2.07
N ASP A 318 7.74 -31.38 -2.64
CA ASP A 318 8.58 -30.26 -2.26
C ASP A 318 7.98 -28.93 -2.73
N THR A 319 8.08 -27.95 -1.87
CA THR A 319 7.87 -26.54 -2.12
C THR A 319 9.25 -25.84 -2.15
N VAL A 320 9.32 -24.54 -1.90
CA VAL A 320 10.60 -23.83 -1.93
C VAL A 320 11.55 -24.30 -0.84
N MET A 321 11.10 -24.46 0.43
CA MET A 321 11.95 -24.78 1.58
C MET A 321 11.44 -25.91 2.48
N ASN A 322 10.45 -26.67 2.03
CA ASN A 322 9.85 -27.76 2.79
C ASN A 322 9.08 -28.71 1.85
N ALA A 323 8.64 -29.85 2.35
CA ALA A 323 7.62 -30.66 1.70
C ALA A 323 6.25 -30.32 2.27
N CYS A 324 5.21 -30.24 1.45
CA CYS A 324 3.83 -30.04 1.84
C CYS A 324 3.05 -31.35 1.73
N ILE A 325 2.60 -31.89 2.87
CA ILE A 325 1.87 -33.17 2.91
C ILE A 325 0.41 -33.05 2.51
N ASP A 326 -0.18 -31.85 2.62
CA ASP A 326 -1.53 -31.53 2.14
C ASP A 326 -1.61 -30.09 1.66
N ASN A 327 -1.56 -29.93 0.34
CA ASN A 327 -1.61 -28.60 -0.27
C ASN A 327 -3.03 -28.12 -0.60
N ARG A 328 -4.08 -28.87 -0.22
CA ARG A 328 -5.47 -28.52 -0.52
C ARG A 328 -6.32 -28.21 0.71
N HIS A 329 -5.91 -28.71 1.89
CA HIS A 329 -6.68 -28.54 3.12
C HIS A 329 -5.84 -27.86 4.22
N GLY A 330 -4.72 -27.24 3.84
CA GLY A 330 -3.89 -26.44 4.74
C GLY A 330 -4.59 -25.15 5.19
N PRO A 331 -4.18 -24.58 6.33
CA PRO A 331 -4.86 -23.44 6.97
C PRO A 331 -4.72 -22.13 6.17
N TYR A 332 -3.85 -22.06 5.16
CA TYR A 332 -3.53 -20.85 4.42
C TYR A 332 -4.01 -20.86 2.97
N GLY A 333 -4.74 -21.87 2.55
CA GLY A 333 -5.30 -21.99 1.22
C GLY A 333 -6.83 -22.02 1.22
N ASP A 334 -7.43 -21.73 0.08
CA ASP A 334 -8.87 -21.92 -0.09
C ASP A 334 -9.21 -23.41 -0.05
N PRO A 335 -10.28 -23.81 0.60
CA PRO A 335 -10.69 -25.22 0.70
C PRO A 335 -10.78 -25.90 -0.66
N GLY A 336 -10.04 -26.99 -0.85
CA GLY A 336 -10.04 -27.77 -2.08
C GLY A 336 -9.20 -27.21 -3.23
N GLN A 337 -8.63 -26.00 -3.09
CA GLN A 337 -7.70 -25.42 -4.06
C GLN A 337 -6.26 -25.70 -3.65
N ALA A 338 -5.35 -25.70 -4.63
CA ALA A 338 -3.93 -25.77 -4.33
C ALA A 338 -3.48 -24.52 -3.55
N CYS A 339 -2.79 -24.72 -2.42
CA CYS A 339 -2.27 -23.65 -1.58
C CYS A 339 -1.34 -22.75 -2.40
N ARG A 340 -1.62 -21.45 -2.40
CA ARG A 340 -0.81 -20.40 -3.04
C ARG A 340 -0.18 -19.46 -2.02
N ALA A 341 -0.19 -19.85 -0.74
CA ALA A 341 0.39 -19.05 0.32
C ALA A 341 1.90 -18.87 0.15
N SER A 342 2.42 -17.77 0.63
CA SER A 342 3.86 -17.51 0.70
C SER A 342 4.55 -18.66 1.43
N PHE A 343 5.71 -19.11 0.95
CA PHE A 343 6.47 -20.18 1.60
C PHE A 343 6.96 -19.80 3.01
N MET A 344 6.98 -18.51 3.36
CA MET A 344 7.23 -18.05 4.72
C MET A 344 6.15 -18.51 5.71
N LEU A 345 4.90 -18.63 5.26
CA LEU A 345 3.80 -19.15 6.08
C LEU A 345 3.93 -20.66 6.35
N CYS A 346 4.70 -21.36 5.50
CA CYS A 346 5.00 -22.78 5.73
C CYS A 346 5.76 -23.03 7.03
N LEU A 347 6.50 -22.02 7.55
CA LEU A 347 7.22 -22.14 8.82
C LEU A 347 6.29 -22.45 10.01
N SER A 348 5.03 -22.00 9.96
CA SER A 348 4.00 -22.27 10.97
C SER A 348 2.93 -23.25 10.49
N CYS A 349 3.08 -23.82 9.30
CA CYS A 349 2.04 -24.64 8.70
C CYS A 349 2.08 -26.10 9.22
N PRO A 350 0.99 -26.64 9.72
CA PRO A 350 0.94 -28.04 10.15
C PRO A 350 1.12 -29.05 8.99
N CYS A 351 0.93 -28.61 7.73
CA CYS A 351 1.14 -29.43 6.56
C CYS A 351 2.59 -29.43 6.06
N ALA A 352 3.46 -28.58 6.61
CA ALA A 352 4.85 -28.45 6.18
C ALA A 352 5.76 -29.41 6.94
N ARG A 353 6.72 -30.00 6.23
CA ARG A 353 7.76 -30.88 6.80
C ARG A 353 9.11 -30.48 6.24
N ALA A 354 10.04 -30.12 7.13
CA ALA A 354 11.43 -29.89 6.77
C ALA A 354 12.15 -31.25 6.63
N LEU A 355 12.92 -31.41 5.58
CA LEU A 355 13.81 -32.56 5.39
C LEU A 355 15.25 -32.04 5.20
N PRO A 356 16.29 -32.86 5.43
CA PRO A 356 17.69 -32.44 5.32
C PRO A 356 18.03 -31.79 3.96
N ARG A 357 17.41 -32.22 2.87
CA ARG A 357 17.61 -31.62 1.54
C ARG A 357 17.11 -30.20 1.37
N HIS A 358 16.23 -29.73 2.28
CA HIS A 358 15.75 -28.34 2.27
C HIS A 358 16.67 -27.39 3.02
N LEU A 359 17.62 -27.90 3.80
CA LEU A 359 18.51 -27.10 4.63
C LEU A 359 19.29 -26.03 3.85
N PRO A 360 19.79 -26.28 2.60
CA PRO A 360 20.45 -25.26 1.80
C PRO A 360 19.57 -24.03 1.52
N VAL A 361 18.28 -24.22 1.24
CA VAL A 361 17.35 -23.09 1.00
C VAL A 361 16.95 -22.42 2.30
N GLN A 362 16.77 -23.17 3.37
CA GLN A 362 16.43 -22.65 4.69
C GLN A 362 17.54 -21.75 5.24
N THR A 363 18.80 -22.16 5.14
CA THR A 363 19.95 -21.34 5.51
C THR A 363 20.06 -20.10 4.63
N LEU A 364 19.86 -20.24 3.33
CA LEU A 364 19.89 -19.10 2.40
C LEU A 364 18.80 -18.07 2.75
N VAL A 365 17.56 -18.50 3.01
CA VAL A 365 16.47 -17.59 3.40
C VAL A 365 16.81 -16.90 4.72
N PHE A 366 17.31 -17.63 5.70
CA PHE A 366 17.73 -17.06 7.00
C PHE A 366 18.79 -15.97 6.81
N ASP A 367 19.86 -16.26 6.05
CA ASP A 367 20.95 -15.32 5.78
C ASP A 367 20.44 -14.09 5.01
N ARG A 368 19.58 -14.27 4.01
CA ARG A 368 18.97 -13.16 3.25
C ARG A 368 18.06 -12.29 4.11
N LEU A 369 17.30 -12.87 5.05
CA LEU A 369 16.50 -12.10 6.00
C LEU A 369 17.40 -11.28 6.94
N ALA A 370 18.51 -11.85 7.39
CA ALA A 370 19.50 -11.15 8.20
C ALA A 370 20.14 -9.98 7.42
N GLU A 371 20.55 -10.19 6.17
CA GLU A 371 21.12 -9.14 5.30
C GLU A 371 20.11 -7.97 5.09
N ARG A 372 18.81 -8.26 5.00
CA ARG A 372 17.76 -7.24 4.86
C ARG A 372 17.68 -6.28 6.04
N ARG A 373 18.19 -6.62 7.22
CA ARG A 373 18.26 -5.70 8.38
C ARG A 373 19.02 -4.41 8.06
N HIS A 374 20.03 -4.49 7.19
CA HIS A 374 20.82 -3.32 6.77
C HIS A 374 20.17 -2.49 5.67
N GLN A 375 19.07 -2.98 5.09
CA GLN A 375 18.40 -2.34 3.95
C GLN A 375 17.10 -1.62 4.34
N MET A 376 16.64 -1.79 5.56
CA MET A 376 15.39 -1.21 6.05
C MET A 376 15.52 -0.82 7.53
N THR A 377 14.52 -0.14 8.07
CA THR A 377 14.54 0.24 9.48
C THR A 377 14.31 -0.96 10.39
N PRO A 378 14.82 -0.94 11.63
CA PRO A 378 14.59 -2.01 12.59
C PRO A 378 13.12 -2.36 12.78
N LEU A 379 12.25 -1.36 12.89
CA LEU A 379 10.81 -1.59 13.05
C LEU A 379 10.20 -2.29 11.84
N THR A 380 10.51 -1.82 10.63
CA THR A 380 10.00 -2.44 9.39
C THR A 380 10.52 -3.87 9.24
N TRP A 381 11.80 -4.09 9.56
CA TRP A 381 12.37 -5.44 9.52
C TRP A 381 11.68 -6.37 10.53
N THR A 382 11.54 -5.91 11.77
CA THR A 382 10.91 -6.69 12.85
C THR A 382 9.47 -7.07 12.51
N THR A 383 8.66 -6.11 12.08
CA THR A 383 7.25 -6.37 11.77
C THR A 383 7.06 -7.26 10.55
N ARG A 384 7.99 -7.20 9.58
CA ARG A 384 7.87 -7.94 8.31
C ARG A 384 8.56 -9.30 8.35
N PHE A 385 9.74 -9.36 8.95
CA PHE A 385 10.61 -10.54 8.89
C PHE A 385 11.00 -11.12 10.25
N GLY A 386 10.64 -10.44 11.35
CA GLY A 386 11.01 -10.87 12.69
C GLY A 386 10.48 -12.26 13.03
N LEU A 387 9.20 -12.52 12.74
CA LEU A 387 8.58 -13.84 12.99
C LEU A 387 9.24 -14.96 12.14
N PRO A 388 9.29 -14.90 10.80
CA PRO A 388 9.91 -15.96 10.02
C PRO A 388 11.40 -16.13 10.30
N HIS A 389 12.13 -15.07 10.62
CA HIS A 389 13.52 -15.17 11.01
C HIS A 389 13.69 -15.91 12.35
N ALA A 390 12.85 -15.62 13.35
CA ALA A 390 12.87 -16.31 14.64
C ALA A 390 12.53 -17.81 14.48
N GLN A 391 11.52 -18.13 13.68
CA GLN A 391 11.14 -19.52 13.38
C GLN A 391 12.22 -20.30 12.63
N LEU A 392 12.88 -19.65 11.65
CA LEU A 392 14.03 -20.27 10.99
C LEU A 392 15.21 -20.44 11.94
N SER A 393 15.47 -19.47 12.82
CA SER A 393 16.51 -19.60 13.85
C SER A 393 16.27 -20.81 14.75
N ASP A 394 15.03 -21.01 15.18
CA ASP A 394 14.64 -22.16 16.00
C ASP A 394 14.77 -23.48 15.24
N LEU A 395 14.30 -23.53 14.00
CA LEU A 395 14.43 -24.69 13.13
C LEU A 395 15.91 -25.06 12.89
N LEU A 396 16.77 -24.07 12.60
CA LEU A 396 18.19 -24.26 12.31
C LEU A 396 19.00 -24.62 13.56
N SER A 397 18.51 -24.31 14.76
CA SER A 397 19.17 -24.69 16.02
C SER A 397 19.21 -26.20 16.25
N ASN A 398 18.48 -27.00 15.50
CA ASN A 398 18.53 -28.45 15.51
C ASN A 398 19.71 -29.04 14.74
N TYR A 399 20.54 -28.23 14.09
CA TYR A 399 21.68 -28.63 13.27
C TYR A 399 22.97 -28.05 13.85
N ASP A 400 24.07 -28.79 13.73
CA ASP A 400 25.38 -28.32 14.11
C ASP A 400 25.99 -27.38 13.04
N GLU A 401 27.06 -26.67 13.41
CA GLU A 401 27.71 -25.68 12.54
C GLU A 401 28.30 -26.30 11.27
N ASP A 402 28.78 -27.54 11.34
CA ASP A 402 29.33 -28.26 10.18
C ASP A 402 28.21 -28.55 9.15
N GLN A 403 27.05 -29.00 9.64
CA GLN A 403 25.86 -29.24 8.82
C GLN A 403 25.35 -27.95 8.18
N LEU A 404 25.30 -26.85 8.94
CA LEU A 404 24.86 -25.54 8.43
C LEU A 404 25.87 -24.98 7.39
N SER A 405 27.16 -25.14 7.63
CA SER A 405 28.22 -24.75 6.70
C SER A 405 28.16 -25.56 5.40
N ALA A 406 28.01 -26.87 5.50
CA ALA A 406 27.82 -27.74 4.33
C ALA A 406 26.56 -27.38 3.54
N ALA A 407 25.46 -27.06 4.23
CA ALA A 407 24.21 -26.63 3.59
C ALA A 407 24.39 -25.31 2.83
N ARG A 408 25.06 -24.32 3.41
CA ARG A 408 25.38 -23.05 2.73
C ARG A 408 26.23 -23.30 1.47
N ALA A 409 27.21 -24.18 1.54
CA ALA A 409 28.04 -24.55 0.39
C ALA A 409 27.26 -25.29 -0.70
N ALA A 410 26.20 -26.02 -0.35
CA ALA A 410 25.33 -26.76 -1.27
C ALA A 410 24.24 -25.88 -1.92
N THR A 411 24.17 -24.58 -1.61
CA THR A 411 23.21 -23.65 -2.19
C THR A 411 23.49 -23.41 -3.67
N THR A 412 22.51 -23.70 -4.53
CA THR A 412 22.59 -23.51 -5.99
C THR A 412 22.18 -22.10 -6.43
N ASP A 413 22.48 -21.75 -7.69
CA ASP A 413 22.05 -20.47 -8.26
C ASP A 413 20.54 -20.42 -8.43
N ASP A 414 19.87 -21.54 -8.75
CA ASP A 414 18.41 -21.63 -8.79
C ASP A 414 17.80 -21.31 -7.42
N HIS A 415 18.38 -21.81 -6.33
CA HIS A 415 17.94 -21.46 -4.98
C HIS A 415 18.05 -19.96 -4.73
N ARG A 416 19.16 -19.34 -5.12
CA ARG A 416 19.38 -17.88 -4.96
C ARG A 416 18.38 -17.10 -5.78
N GLU A 417 18.18 -17.47 -7.04
CA GLU A 417 17.22 -16.79 -7.92
C GLU A 417 15.80 -16.81 -7.34
N ILE A 418 15.30 -17.99 -6.95
CA ILE A 418 13.94 -18.12 -6.40
C ILE A 418 13.78 -17.30 -5.11
N VAL A 419 14.75 -17.39 -4.19
CA VAL A 419 14.67 -16.67 -2.92
C VAL A 419 14.77 -15.15 -3.13
N ASP A 420 15.67 -14.69 -3.98
CA ASP A 420 15.85 -13.26 -4.25
C ASP A 420 14.63 -12.66 -4.98
N ARG A 421 14.04 -13.38 -5.95
CA ARG A 421 12.80 -12.97 -6.61
C ARG A 421 11.65 -12.87 -5.63
N PHE A 422 11.48 -13.85 -4.74
CA PHE A 422 10.47 -13.79 -3.70
C PHE A 422 10.67 -12.59 -2.76
N LEU A 423 11.88 -12.41 -2.25
CA LEU A 423 12.18 -11.29 -1.35
C LEU A 423 12.06 -9.92 -2.02
N ASN A 424 12.19 -9.85 -3.34
CA ASN A 424 11.92 -8.65 -4.15
C ASN A 424 10.45 -8.50 -4.54
N ARG A 425 9.56 -9.37 -4.08
CA ARG A 425 8.11 -9.41 -4.36
C ARG A 425 7.74 -9.76 -5.81
N GLU A 426 8.63 -10.34 -6.56
CA GLU A 426 8.33 -10.79 -7.94
C GLU A 426 7.50 -12.08 -7.96
N LEU A 427 7.63 -12.91 -6.92
CA LEU A 427 6.92 -14.19 -6.78
C LEU A 427 5.84 -14.17 -5.68
N ASP A 428 5.63 -13.02 -5.03
CA ASP A 428 4.59 -12.86 -4.01
C ASP A 428 3.22 -12.73 -4.71
N MET A 429 2.80 -13.79 -5.35
CA MET A 429 1.45 -13.92 -5.89
C MET A 429 0.53 -14.35 -4.75
N ARG A 430 -0.39 -13.48 -4.41
CA ARG A 430 -1.51 -13.79 -3.53
C ARG A 430 -2.60 -14.54 -4.27
#